data_370488d9a84f46bb7bfdb0fe0d6b9255
#
_entry.id   370488d9a84f46bb7bfdb0fe0d6b9255
#
_cell.length_a   1.000
_cell.length_b   1.000
_cell.length_c   1.000
_cell.angle_alpha   90.00
_cell.angle_beta   90.00
_cell.angle_gamma   90.00
#
_symmetry.space_group_name_H-M   'P 1'
#
loop_
_entity.id
_entity.type
_entity.pdbx_description
1 polymer ?
#
loop_
_entity_poly.entity_id
_entity_poly.type
_entity_poly.pdbx_seq_one_letter_code
_entity_poly.pdbx_strand_id
1 'polypeptide(L)'
;ALGADYIELANTQYYGWSLVNRSQLMPTKEQVDEAEAITNAFRANPNNKMKIFFVVPDYFSDRPKKCMNGWGEVFMIVTANGDVLPCHSARVLPNMQFPNVRDHGLEYAWKESPAFNQYRGDDWMKEPCRSCSEKANDLGGCRCQAFLLTGDAETADPVCTKSPHHHLITQAIEDSKNPVLVSQPIVFRNDKNSKKVIAGEFDDRVAEFHALP
;
A
#
# COMPACT_ATOMS: atom_id res chain seq x y z
N ALA A 1 13.89 2.87 30.25
CA ALA A 1 12.73 2.69 29.40
C ALA A 1 12.16 4.08 29.05
N LEU A 2 11.75 4.29 27.78
CA LEU A 2 11.20 5.59 27.32
C LEU A 2 9.71 5.77 27.68
N GLY A 3 9.07 4.74 28.27
CA GLY A 3 7.67 4.80 28.70
C GLY A 3 6.64 4.76 27.57
N ALA A 4 6.99 4.19 26.40
CA ALA A 4 6.04 4.03 25.31
C ALA A 4 4.99 2.96 25.65
N ASP A 5 3.71 3.24 25.36
CA ASP A 5 2.59 2.31 25.51
C ASP A 5 2.39 1.46 24.27
N TYR A 6 2.72 2.00 23.08
CA TYR A 6 2.51 1.38 21.79
C TYR A 6 3.73 1.58 20.90
N ILE A 7 4.02 0.58 20.05
CA ILE A 7 4.96 0.67 18.94
C ILE A 7 4.37 -0.02 17.72
N GLU A 8 4.58 0.54 16.56
CA GLU A 8 4.28 -0.09 15.29
C GLU A 8 5.58 -0.45 14.58
N LEU A 9 5.70 -1.71 14.20
CA LEU A 9 6.75 -2.22 13.32
C LEU A 9 6.12 -2.42 11.95
N ALA A 10 6.12 -1.34 11.16
CA ALA A 10 5.52 -1.33 9.85
C ALA A 10 6.53 -1.75 8.79
N ASN A 11 6.25 -2.83 8.07
CA ASN A 11 6.99 -3.16 6.88
C ASN A 11 6.65 -2.21 5.73
N THR A 12 7.65 -1.93 4.91
CA THR A 12 7.53 -1.03 3.77
C THR A 12 6.53 -1.56 2.76
N GLN A 13 5.64 -0.70 2.28
CA GLN A 13 4.80 -0.96 1.12
C GLN A 13 5.55 -0.52 -0.15
N TYR A 14 5.61 -1.37 -1.16
CA TYR A 14 6.43 -1.15 -2.36
C TYR A 14 5.65 -0.43 -3.46
N TYR A 15 5.38 0.84 -3.24
CA TYR A 15 4.93 1.81 -4.24
C TYR A 15 5.60 3.18 -4.01
N GLY A 16 5.56 4.07 -5.01
CA GLY A 16 6.27 5.34 -4.95
C GLY A 16 7.79 5.15 -4.77
N TRP A 17 8.40 5.81 -3.80
CA TRP A 17 9.85 5.76 -3.56
C TRP A 17 10.38 4.40 -3.14
N SER A 18 9.60 3.64 -2.41
CA SER A 18 10.00 2.29 -2.01
C SER A 18 9.99 1.33 -3.21
N LEU A 19 9.10 1.53 -4.19
CA LEU A 19 9.10 0.76 -5.42
C LEU A 19 10.37 1.01 -6.24
N VAL A 20 10.82 2.28 -6.36
CA VAL A 20 12.08 2.64 -7.04
C VAL A 20 13.28 1.93 -6.40
N ASN A 21 13.27 1.76 -5.09
CA ASN A 21 14.35 1.16 -4.31
C ASN A 21 14.05 -0.26 -3.82
N ARG A 22 13.10 -0.96 -4.43
CA ARG A 22 12.61 -2.26 -3.94
C ARG A 22 13.70 -3.31 -3.78
N SER A 23 14.65 -3.36 -4.71
CA SER A 23 15.74 -4.33 -4.67
C SER A 23 16.65 -4.17 -3.46
N GLN A 24 16.79 -2.95 -2.94
CA GLN A 24 17.61 -2.64 -1.77
C GLN A 24 16.83 -2.66 -0.45
N LEU A 25 15.52 -2.44 -0.51
CA LEU A 25 14.68 -2.24 0.68
C LEU A 25 13.81 -3.45 1.03
N MET A 26 13.57 -4.36 0.08
CA MET A 26 12.70 -5.51 0.32
C MET A 26 13.40 -6.51 1.25
N PRO A 27 12.80 -6.86 2.40
CA PRO A 27 13.34 -7.90 3.25
C PRO A 27 13.20 -9.26 2.57
N THR A 28 14.02 -10.22 2.96
CA THR A 28 13.77 -11.62 2.62
C THR A 28 12.63 -12.19 3.45
N LYS A 29 12.05 -13.31 3.01
CA LYS A 29 11.00 -14.00 3.77
C LYS A 29 11.52 -14.40 5.17
N GLU A 30 12.76 -14.86 5.24
CA GLU A 30 13.40 -15.27 6.49
C GLU A 30 13.55 -14.10 7.47
N GLN A 31 13.92 -12.92 6.97
CA GLN A 31 13.99 -11.70 7.81
C GLN A 31 12.62 -11.29 8.35
N VAL A 32 11.57 -11.43 7.55
CA VAL A 32 10.19 -11.15 7.99
C VAL A 32 9.77 -12.14 9.06
N ASP A 33 10.04 -13.44 8.86
CA ASP A 33 9.67 -14.50 9.79
C ASP A 33 10.43 -14.36 11.13
N GLU A 34 11.71 -14.00 11.08
CA GLU A 34 12.50 -13.70 12.28
C GLU A 34 11.94 -12.49 13.05
N ALA A 35 11.63 -11.39 12.35
CA ALA A 35 11.05 -10.20 12.97
C ALA A 35 9.68 -10.47 13.59
N GLU A 36 8.87 -11.31 12.96
CA GLU A 36 7.59 -11.75 13.51
C GLU A 36 7.77 -12.64 14.75
N ALA A 37 8.71 -13.58 14.72
CA ALA A 37 9.04 -14.44 15.85
C ALA A 37 9.50 -13.61 17.07
N ILE A 38 10.40 -12.64 16.88
CA ILE A 38 10.84 -11.71 17.92
C ILE A 38 9.65 -10.93 18.50
N THR A 39 8.78 -10.42 17.63
CA THR A 39 7.59 -9.67 18.04
C THR A 39 6.63 -10.53 18.85
N ASN A 40 6.40 -11.76 18.44
CA ASN A 40 5.52 -12.69 19.13
C ASN A 40 6.11 -13.14 20.49
N ALA A 41 7.42 -13.35 20.57
CA ALA A 41 8.09 -13.62 21.84
C ALA A 41 7.96 -12.44 22.82
N PHE A 42 8.08 -11.19 22.31
CA PHE A 42 7.86 -10.00 23.14
C PHE A 42 6.42 -9.93 23.65
N ARG A 43 5.44 -10.17 22.80
CA ARG A 43 4.00 -10.15 23.16
C ARG A 43 3.64 -11.23 24.19
N ALA A 44 4.27 -12.39 24.09
CA ALA A 44 4.03 -13.52 24.99
C ALA A 44 4.59 -13.30 26.41
N ASN A 45 5.52 -12.36 26.60
CA ASN A 45 6.08 -12.07 27.90
C ASN A 45 5.12 -11.17 28.74
N PRO A 46 4.55 -11.68 29.85
CA PRO A 46 3.57 -10.95 30.64
C PRO A 46 4.13 -9.69 31.35
N ASN A 47 5.44 -9.57 31.44
CA ASN A 47 6.08 -8.39 32.03
C ASN A 47 6.14 -7.20 31.03
N ASN A 48 5.92 -7.45 29.75
CA ASN A 48 5.89 -6.41 28.73
C ASN A 48 4.51 -5.75 28.69
N LYS A 49 4.45 -4.49 29.06
CA LYS A 49 3.21 -3.70 29.05
C LYS A 49 2.96 -3.01 27.69
N MET A 50 4.02 -2.75 26.94
CA MET A 50 3.93 -2.09 25.64
C MET A 50 3.27 -3.01 24.62
N LYS A 51 2.32 -2.47 23.85
CA LYS A 51 1.67 -3.19 22.74
C LYS A 51 2.46 -2.98 21.46
N ILE A 52 2.68 -4.06 20.73
CA ILE A 52 3.36 -4.02 19.41
C ILE A 52 2.37 -4.35 18.32
N PHE A 53 2.23 -3.45 17.34
CA PHE A 53 1.59 -3.70 16.07
C PHE A 53 2.67 -4.12 15.07
N PHE A 54 2.55 -5.32 14.51
CA PHE A 54 3.45 -5.82 13.47
C PHE A 54 2.69 -5.90 12.16
N VAL A 55 3.11 -5.10 11.19
CA VAL A 55 2.49 -5.04 9.87
C VAL A 55 3.32 -5.87 8.91
N VAL A 56 2.80 -7.04 8.53
CA VAL A 56 3.45 -7.95 7.58
C VAL A 56 3.47 -7.30 6.18
N PRO A 57 4.56 -7.45 5.41
CA PRO A 57 4.60 -7.01 4.02
C PRO A 57 3.58 -7.79 3.18
N ASP A 58 2.79 -7.11 2.37
CA ASP A 58 1.79 -7.78 1.53
C ASP A 58 2.42 -8.70 0.48
N TYR A 59 3.62 -8.38 0.00
CA TYR A 59 4.33 -9.15 -1.03
C TYR A 59 4.62 -10.61 -0.67
N PHE A 60 4.59 -10.96 0.61
CA PHE A 60 4.76 -12.34 1.09
C PHE A 60 3.43 -13.01 1.49
N SER A 61 2.31 -12.45 1.06
CA SER A 61 0.98 -12.98 1.32
C SER A 61 0.33 -13.46 0.03
N ASP A 62 -0.46 -14.53 0.10
CA ASP A 62 -1.23 -15.02 -1.05
C ASP A 62 -2.40 -14.11 -1.44
N ARG A 63 -2.78 -13.22 -0.53
CA ARG A 63 -3.89 -12.29 -0.67
C ARG A 63 -3.55 -10.92 -0.12
N PRO A 64 -4.02 -9.86 -0.76
CA PRO A 64 -3.86 -8.51 -0.26
C PRO A 64 -4.66 -8.32 1.02
N LYS A 65 -4.22 -7.39 1.85
CA LYS A 65 -4.99 -6.90 2.98
C LYS A 65 -6.17 -6.07 2.47
N LYS A 66 -7.28 -6.14 3.20
CA LYS A 66 -8.41 -5.24 3.03
C LYS A 66 -7.93 -3.79 3.15
N CYS A 67 -8.12 -2.99 2.10
CA CYS A 67 -7.67 -1.61 2.05
C CYS A 67 -8.21 -0.82 3.26
N MET A 68 -7.34 -0.47 4.21
CA MET A 68 -7.68 0.28 5.42
C MET A 68 -8.94 -0.25 6.15
N ASN A 69 -9.17 -1.57 6.14
CA ASN A 69 -10.39 -2.25 6.61
C ASN A 69 -11.68 -1.82 5.90
N GLY A 70 -11.59 -1.28 4.72
CA GLY A 70 -12.67 -0.75 3.88
C GLY A 70 -12.39 0.69 3.48
N TRP A 71 -12.42 0.97 2.17
CA TRP A 71 -12.19 2.30 1.63
C TRP A 71 -13.21 3.31 2.19
N GLY A 72 -12.71 4.31 2.93
CA GLY A 72 -13.55 5.34 3.54
C GLY A 72 -14.54 4.84 4.60
N GLU A 73 -14.32 3.65 5.20
CA GLU A 73 -15.26 3.04 6.16
C GLU A 73 -14.83 3.20 7.63
N VAL A 74 -13.54 3.31 7.91
CA VAL A 74 -13.03 3.26 9.29
C VAL A 74 -12.51 4.59 9.79
N PHE A 75 -11.87 5.37 8.93
CA PHE A 75 -11.31 6.68 9.31
C PHE A 75 -11.23 7.64 8.13
N MET A 76 -10.93 8.89 8.43
CA MET A 76 -10.60 9.92 7.46
C MET A 76 -9.35 10.68 7.91
N ILE A 77 -8.69 11.31 6.97
CA ILE A 77 -7.51 12.13 7.21
C ILE A 77 -7.80 13.53 6.71
N VAL A 78 -7.58 14.53 7.57
CA VAL A 78 -7.59 15.94 7.16
C VAL A 78 -6.13 16.37 6.97
N THR A 79 -5.81 16.80 5.77
CA THR A 79 -4.44 17.23 5.42
C THR A 79 -4.21 18.70 5.83
N ALA A 80 -2.95 19.13 5.82
CA ALA A 80 -2.58 20.50 6.21
C ALA A 80 -3.26 21.59 5.36
N ASN A 81 -3.60 21.30 4.11
CA ASN A 81 -4.34 22.23 3.24
C ASN A 81 -5.87 22.07 3.32
N GLY A 82 -6.36 21.15 4.18
CA GLY A 82 -7.78 20.97 4.45
C GLY A 82 -8.48 19.89 3.62
N ASP A 83 -7.80 19.19 2.73
CA ASP A 83 -8.43 18.09 1.98
C ASP A 83 -8.71 16.90 2.90
N VAL A 84 -9.86 16.27 2.69
CA VAL A 84 -10.31 15.09 3.45
C VAL A 84 -10.09 13.85 2.60
N LEU A 85 -9.27 12.95 3.09
CA LEU A 85 -8.85 11.73 2.38
C LEU A 85 -9.36 10.46 3.08
N PRO A 86 -9.75 9.43 2.34
CA PRO A 86 -10.10 8.12 2.90
C PRO A 86 -8.87 7.30 3.31
N CYS A 87 -7.68 7.67 2.86
CA CYS A 87 -6.41 7.00 3.13
C CYS A 87 -5.24 7.95 2.90
N HIS A 88 -4.11 7.78 3.58
CA HIS A 88 -2.89 8.57 3.39
C HIS A 88 -2.40 8.62 1.95
N SER A 89 -2.51 7.51 1.24
CA SER A 89 -2.02 7.35 -0.13
C SER A 89 -3.03 7.73 -1.20
N ALA A 90 -4.28 8.04 -0.86
CA ALA A 90 -5.36 8.24 -1.82
C ALA A 90 -5.08 9.32 -2.89
N ARG A 91 -4.22 10.29 -2.57
CA ARG A 91 -3.81 11.34 -3.52
C ARG A 91 -3.04 10.86 -4.75
N VAL A 92 -2.53 9.62 -4.73
CA VAL A 92 -1.86 9.06 -5.91
C VAL A 92 -2.85 8.65 -7.01
N LEU A 93 -4.13 8.48 -6.65
CA LEU A 93 -5.15 8.09 -7.61
C LEU A 93 -5.51 9.26 -8.53
N PRO A 94 -5.49 9.06 -9.86
CA PRO A 94 -5.82 10.10 -10.81
C PRO A 94 -7.32 10.43 -10.77
N ASN A 95 -7.65 11.65 -11.18
CA ASN A 95 -9.04 12.11 -11.35
C ASN A 95 -9.91 12.06 -10.10
N MET A 96 -9.32 11.91 -8.91
CA MET A 96 -10.04 11.91 -7.66
C MET A 96 -10.06 13.31 -7.05
N GLN A 97 -11.26 13.86 -6.85
CA GLN A 97 -11.47 15.16 -6.21
C GLN A 97 -11.84 14.94 -4.75
N PHE A 98 -10.94 15.33 -3.87
CA PHE A 98 -11.19 15.23 -2.43
C PHE A 98 -11.92 16.46 -1.92
N PRO A 99 -12.94 16.31 -1.05
CA PRO A 99 -13.60 17.45 -0.43
C PRO A 99 -12.62 18.18 0.51
N ASN A 100 -12.78 19.49 0.62
CA ASN A 100 -11.99 20.32 1.52
C ASN A 100 -12.86 20.79 2.70
N VAL A 101 -12.33 20.77 3.91
CA VAL A 101 -13.06 21.17 5.13
C VAL A 101 -13.49 22.64 5.14
N ARG A 102 -12.91 23.48 4.27
CA ARG A 102 -13.32 24.88 4.12
C ARG A 102 -14.61 25.04 3.33
N ASP A 103 -14.88 24.08 2.44
CA ASP A 103 -16.02 24.15 1.53
C ASP A 103 -17.15 23.22 1.97
N HIS A 104 -16.81 22.12 2.62
CA HIS A 104 -17.75 21.07 3.04
C HIS A 104 -17.43 20.57 4.44
N GLY A 105 -18.47 20.24 5.22
CA GLY A 105 -18.29 19.61 6.53
C GLY A 105 -17.77 18.17 6.42
N LEU A 106 -17.20 17.64 7.50
CA LEU A 106 -16.70 16.27 7.57
C LEU A 106 -17.79 15.21 7.31
N GLU A 107 -19.04 15.53 7.67
CA GLU A 107 -20.19 14.65 7.41
C GLU A 107 -20.42 14.46 5.91
N TYR A 108 -20.38 15.53 5.13
CA TYR A 108 -20.44 15.46 3.67
C TYR A 108 -19.28 14.63 3.12
N ALA A 109 -18.05 14.92 3.57
CA ALA A 109 -16.87 14.18 3.14
C ALA A 109 -17.04 12.68 3.32
N TRP A 110 -17.57 12.28 4.49
CA TRP A 110 -17.74 10.87 4.85
C TRP A 110 -18.89 10.18 4.13
N LYS A 111 -20.06 10.84 4.04
CA LYS A 111 -21.29 10.19 3.58
C LYS A 111 -21.57 10.39 2.09
N GLU A 112 -21.23 11.55 1.56
CA GLU A 112 -21.72 12.00 0.26
C GLU A 112 -20.64 12.16 -0.79
N SER A 113 -19.38 12.42 -0.38
CA SER A 113 -18.36 12.74 -1.36
C SER A 113 -18.05 11.56 -2.30
N PRO A 114 -17.94 11.79 -3.61
CA PRO A 114 -17.59 10.76 -4.57
C PRO A 114 -16.27 10.06 -4.24
N ALA A 115 -15.27 10.79 -3.73
CA ALA A 115 -13.98 10.24 -3.37
C ALA A 115 -14.05 9.16 -2.28
N PHE A 116 -14.97 9.32 -1.31
CA PHE A 116 -15.16 8.30 -0.26
C PHE A 116 -16.04 7.15 -0.73
N ASN A 117 -16.98 7.41 -1.65
CA ASN A 117 -17.93 6.40 -2.11
C ASN A 117 -17.42 5.54 -3.27
N GLN A 118 -16.37 5.98 -3.98
CA GLN A 118 -15.91 5.34 -5.22
C GLN A 118 -15.56 3.86 -5.07
N TYR A 119 -14.96 3.48 -3.95
CA TYR A 119 -14.53 2.09 -3.69
C TYR A 119 -15.17 1.48 -2.43
N ARG A 120 -16.27 2.06 -1.95
CA ARG A 120 -17.09 1.44 -0.90
C ARG A 120 -17.89 0.28 -1.47
N GLY A 121 -18.05 -0.77 -0.66
CA GLY A 121 -18.74 -1.98 -1.09
C GLY A 121 -17.98 -2.75 -2.18
N ASP A 122 -18.69 -3.45 -3.03
CA ASP A 122 -18.12 -4.34 -4.06
C ASP A 122 -18.66 -4.11 -5.48
N ASP A 123 -19.60 -3.20 -5.67
CA ASP A 123 -20.23 -2.91 -6.98
C ASP A 123 -19.24 -2.38 -8.02
N TRP A 124 -18.18 -1.69 -7.59
CA TRP A 124 -17.13 -1.14 -8.45
C TRP A 124 -16.18 -2.22 -9.00
N MET A 125 -16.17 -3.41 -8.40
CA MET A 125 -15.19 -4.45 -8.70
C MET A 125 -15.33 -4.99 -10.13
N LYS A 126 -14.18 -5.16 -10.79
CA LYS A 126 -14.02 -5.89 -12.05
C LYS A 126 -13.64 -7.35 -11.78
N GLU A 127 -13.68 -8.20 -12.81
CA GLU A 127 -13.10 -9.54 -12.71
C GLU A 127 -11.57 -9.45 -12.48
N PRO A 128 -10.98 -10.38 -11.73
CA PRO A 128 -11.58 -11.56 -11.10
C PRO A 128 -12.23 -11.29 -9.73
N CYS A 129 -12.16 -10.07 -9.19
CA CYS A 129 -12.69 -9.77 -7.85
C CYS A 129 -14.20 -9.85 -7.78
N ARG A 130 -14.92 -9.42 -8.82
CA ARG A 130 -16.40 -9.40 -8.86
C ARG A 130 -17.02 -10.78 -8.55
N SER A 131 -16.50 -11.84 -9.17
CA SER A 131 -16.99 -13.21 -8.99
C SER A 131 -16.25 -13.99 -7.88
N CYS A 132 -15.25 -13.38 -7.23
CA CYS A 132 -14.44 -14.07 -6.24
C CYS A 132 -15.23 -14.36 -4.95
N SER A 133 -15.22 -15.61 -4.47
CA SER A 133 -15.84 -15.99 -3.20
C SER A 133 -15.23 -15.29 -1.98
N GLU A 134 -13.99 -14.79 -2.11
CA GLU A 134 -13.22 -14.15 -1.05
C GLU A 134 -13.32 -12.61 -1.08
N LYS A 135 -14.07 -12.03 -2.01
CA LYS A 135 -14.12 -10.59 -2.21
C LYS A 135 -14.49 -9.78 -0.96
N ALA A 136 -15.29 -10.37 -0.06
CA ALA A 136 -15.65 -9.73 1.20
C ALA A 136 -14.49 -9.67 2.21
N ASN A 137 -13.47 -10.52 2.05
CA ASN A 137 -12.34 -10.61 2.96
C ASN A 137 -11.27 -9.57 2.64
N ASP A 138 -10.98 -9.32 1.35
CA ASP A 138 -9.92 -8.44 0.90
C ASP A 138 -10.40 -7.16 0.22
N LEU A 139 -11.68 -7.10 -0.21
CA LEU A 139 -12.28 -5.99 -0.97
C LEU A 139 -11.41 -5.56 -2.16
N GLY A 140 -10.79 -6.55 -2.85
CA GLY A 140 -9.91 -6.33 -3.99
C GLY A 140 -8.53 -5.74 -3.65
N GLY A 141 -8.20 -5.57 -2.37
CA GLY A 141 -6.90 -5.07 -1.91
C GLY A 141 -6.73 -3.55 -1.96
N CYS A 142 -5.50 -3.07 -2.00
CA CYS A 142 -5.14 -1.65 -1.95
C CYS A 142 -5.28 -0.98 -3.33
N ARG A 143 -6.19 -0.02 -3.46
CA ARG A 143 -6.42 0.71 -4.72
C ARG A 143 -5.22 1.54 -5.17
N CYS A 144 -4.52 2.14 -4.22
CA CYS A 144 -3.31 2.91 -4.50
C CYS A 144 -2.18 2.02 -5.03
N GLN A 145 -2.01 0.82 -4.45
CA GLN A 145 -1.03 -0.16 -4.91
C GLN A 145 -1.40 -0.71 -6.29
N ALA A 146 -2.66 -1.07 -6.50
CA ALA A 146 -3.14 -1.50 -7.80
C ALA A 146 -2.82 -0.45 -8.87
N PHE A 147 -3.19 0.81 -8.64
CA PHE A 147 -2.90 1.90 -9.57
C PHE A 147 -1.40 2.10 -9.82
N LEU A 148 -0.60 2.19 -8.75
CA LEU A 148 0.82 2.49 -8.88
C LEU A 148 1.64 1.37 -9.52
N LEU A 149 1.14 0.13 -9.47
CA LEU A 149 1.80 -1.01 -10.11
C LEU A 149 1.29 -1.31 -11.53
N THR A 150 0.04 -0.93 -11.85
CA THR A 150 -0.60 -1.36 -13.11
C THR A 150 -1.16 -0.22 -13.95
N GLY A 151 -1.27 0.98 -13.39
CA GLY A 151 -1.97 2.10 -14.02
C GLY A 151 -3.50 2.07 -13.88
N ASP A 152 -4.09 1.00 -13.30
CA ASP A 152 -5.54 0.86 -13.10
C ASP A 152 -5.87 0.60 -11.62
N ALA A 153 -6.58 1.55 -11.00
CA ALA A 153 -7.00 1.43 -9.62
C ALA A 153 -8.16 0.43 -9.40
N GLU A 154 -8.85 0.01 -10.45
CA GLU A 154 -9.98 -0.92 -10.37
C GLU A 154 -9.59 -2.38 -10.61
N THR A 155 -8.36 -2.62 -11.07
CA THR A 155 -7.87 -3.99 -11.23
C THR A 155 -7.69 -4.70 -9.88
N ALA A 156 -7.66 -6.03 -9.90
CA ALA A 156 -7.31 -6.80 -8.71
C ALA A 156 -5.90 -6.43 -8.25
N ASP A 157 -5.72 -6.20 -6.94
CA ASP A 157 -4.41 -5.91 -6.38
C ASP A 157 -3.39 -6.97 -6.82
N PRO A 158 -2.21 -6.57 -7.34
CA PRO A 158 -1.18 -7.50 -7.79
C PRO A 158 -0.69 -8.50 -6.74
N VAL A 159 -0.84 -8.20 -5.45
CA VAL A 159 -0.55 -9.14 -4.35
C VAL A 159 -1.46 -10.39 -4.42
N CYS A 160 -2.69 -10.24 -4.89
CA CYS A 160 -3.60 -11.38 -5.03
C CYS A 160 -3.07 -12.36 -6.08
N THR A 161 -2.90 -13.64 -5.71
CA THR A 161 -2.45 -14.70 -6.64
C THR A 161 -3.41 -14.93 -7.81
N LYS A 162 -4.66 -14.46 -7.70
CA LYS A 162 -5.65 -14.48 -8.80
C LYS A 162 -5.58 -13.24 -9.70
N SER A 163 -4.77 -12.24 -9.35
CA SER A 163 -4.61 -11.04 -10.17
C SER A 163 -3.88 -11.38 -11.47
N PRO A 164 -4.33 -10.85 -12.62
CA PRO A 164 -3.59 -10.98 -13.89
C PRO A 164 -2.21 -10.30 -13.81
N HIS A 165 -2.00 -9.44 -12.83
CA HIS A 165 -0.77 -8.70 -12.60
C HIS A 165 0.10 -9.25 -11.47
N HIS A 166 -0.19 -10.47 -10.95
CA HIS A 166 0.57 -11.06 -9.84
C HIS A 166 2.05 -11.26 -10.17
N HIS A 167 2.38 -11.42 -11.45
CA HIS A 167 3.77 -11.51 -11.91
C HIS A 167 4.64 -10.31 -11.49
N LEU A 168 4.06 -9.12 -11.31
CA LEU A 168 4.78 -7.94 -10.84
C LEU A 168 5.32 -8.13 -9.41
N ILE A 169 4.59 -8.82 -8.57
CA ILE A 169 5.01 -9.13 -7.20
C ILE A 169 6.11 -10.20 -7.19
N THR A 170 5.91 -11.27 -7.95
CA THR A 170 6.92 -12.34 -8.04
C THR A 170 8.22 -11.83 -8.64
N GLN A 171 8.15 -10.98 -9.67
CA GLN A 171 9.34 -10.34 -10.25
C GLN A 171 10.06 -9.43 -9.23
N ALA A 172 9.33 -8.63 -8.47
CA ALA A 172 9.92 -7.76 -7.45
C ALA A 172 10.67 -8.57 -6.38
N ILE A 173 10.11 -9.71 -5.96
CA ILE A 173 10.75 -10.63 -5.01
C ILE A 173 12.02 -11.24 -5.62
N GLU A 174 11.99 -11.64 -6.89
CA GLU A 174 13.20 -12.18 -7.55
C GLU A 174 14.27 -11.10 -7.75
N ASP A 175 13.88 -9.88 -8.12
CA ASP A 175 14.81 -8.75 -8.25
C ASP A 175 15.54 -8.45 -6.93
N SER A 176 14.86 -8.59 -5.79
CA SER A 176 15.47 -8.37 -4.47
C SER A 176 16.54 -9.42 -4.10
N LYS A 177 16.54 -10.54 -4.79
CA LYS A 177 17.58 -11.59 -4.64
C LYS A 177 18.75 -11.41 -5.61
N ASN A 178 18.65 -10.51 -6.58
CA ASN A 178 19.67 -10.30 -7.59
C ASN A 178 20.80 -9.42 -7.04
N PRO A 179 22.04 -9.95 -6.86
CA PRO A 179 23.15 -9.19 -6.27
C PRO A 179 23.50 -7.92 -7.05
N VAL A 180 23.31 -7.92 -8.37
CA VAL A 180 23.58 -6.74 -9.21
C VAL A 180 22.59 -5.62 -8.92
N LEU A 181 21.30 -5.94 -8.81
CA LEU A 181 20.27 -4.96 -8.49
C LEU A 181 20.38 -4.47 -7.05
N VAL A 182 20.64 -5.36 -6.10
CA VAL A 182 20.82 -5.02 -4.67
C VAL A 182 22.04 -4.13 -4.45
N SER A 183 23.10 -4.25 -5.26
CA SER A 183 24.31 -3.43 -5.16
C SER A 183 24.16 -2.02 -5.76
N GLN A 184 23.06 -1.71 -6.45
CA GLN A 184 22.82 -0.38 -6.98
C GLN A 184 22.61 0.64 -5.85
N PRO A 185 23.04 1.89 -6.03
CA PRO A 185 22.84 2.92 -5.01
C PRO A 185 21.35 3.25 -4.82
N ILE A 186 20.96 3.50 -3.57
CA ILE A 186 19.61 3.96 -3.24
C ILE A 186 19.37 5.32 -3.89
N VAL A 187 18.21 5.46 -4.53
CA VAL A 187 17.75 6.73 -5.10
C VAL A 187 17.07 7.55 -4.01
N PHE A 188 17.76 8.59 -3.55
CA PHE A 188 17.19 9.49 -2.55
C PHE A 188 16.26 10.53 -3.17
N ARG A 189 15.17 10.81 -2.45
CA ARG A 189 14.23 11.86 -2.81
C ARG A 189 14.92 13.23 -2.73
N ASN A 190 14.69 14.06 -3.74
CA ASN A 190 15.15 15.45 -3.79
C ASN A 190 14.15 16.32 -4.60
N ASP A 191 14.37 17.64 -4.62
CA ASP A 191 13.45 18.59 -5.28
C ASP A 191 13.32 18.37 -6.79
N LYS A 192 14.34 17.78 -7.43
CA LYS A 192 14.35 17.55 -8.88
C LYS A 192 13.52 16.31 -9.26
N ASN A 193 13.53 15.25 -8.43
CA ASN A 193 12.90 13.99 -8.75
C ASN A 193 11.55 13.79 -8.04
N SER A 194 11.22 14.56 -7.00
CA SER A 194 9.97 14.42 -6.24
C SER A 194 8.72 14.57 -7.11
N LYS A 195 8.72 15.52 -8.02
CA LYS A 195 7.56 15.80 -8.90
C LYS A 195 7.33 14.68 -9.89
N LYS A 196 8.39 14.07 -10.42
CA LYS A 196 8.31 12.95 -11.37
C LYS A 196 7.66 11.71 -10.75
N VAL A 197 8.04 11.36 -9.53
CA VAL A 197 7.48 10.22 -8.81
C VAL A 197 6.00 10.43 -8.47
N ILE A 198 5.60 11.66 -8.10
CA ILE A 198 4.20 12.00 -7.84
C ILE A 198 3.36 11.96 -9.12
N ALA A 199 3.95 12.35 -10.27
CA ALA A 199 3.27 12.29 -11.57
C ALA A 199 3.20 10.88 -12.17
N GLY A 200 3.78 9.87 -11.53
CA GLY A 200 3.90 8.53 -12.10
C GLY A 200 4.96 8.44 -13.21
N GLU A 201 5.71 9.50 -13.43
CA GLU A 201 6.87 9.52 -14.31
C GLU A 201 8.06 8.91 -13.55
N PHE A 202 8.09 7.61 -13.50
CA PHE A 202 9.16 6.88 -12.87
C PHE A 202 10.42 6.91 -13.74
N ASP A 203 11.59 6.91 -13.10
CA ASP A 203 12.88 6.55 -13.68
C ASP A 203 12.75 5.25 -14.53
N ASP A 204 13.55 5.10 -15.59
CA ASP A 204 13.55 3.98 -16.53
C ASP A 204 13.50 2.59 -15.86
N ARG A 205 13.99 2.47 -14.61
CA ARG A 205 13.90 1.27 -13.78
C ARG A 205 12.47 0.87 -13.37
N VAL A 206 11.51 1.77 -13.51
CA VAL A 206 10.09 1.50 -13.25
C VAL A 206 9.31 1.49 -14.55
N ALA A 207 9.78 2.20 -15.59
CA ALA A 207 9.22 2.11 -16.94
C ALA A 207 9.30 0.68 -17.49
N GLU A 208 10.36 -0.06 -17.16
CA GLU A 208 10.48 -1.50 -17.48
C GLU A 208 9.39 -2.33 -16.79
N PHE A 209 8.89 -1.91 -15.63
CA PHE A 209 7.81 -2.59 -14.91
C PHE A 209 6.44 -2.41 -15.58
N HIS A 210 6.21 -1.27 -16.24
CA HIS A 210 4.99 -1.00 -16.99
C HIS A 210 5.05 -1.51 -18.43
N ALA A 211 6.24 -1.87 -18.94
CA ALA A 211 6.46 -2.30 -20.32
C ALA A 211 6.47 -3.84 -20.50
N LEU A 212 6.30 -4.60 -19.42
CA LEU A 212 6.18 -6.06 -19.52
C LEU A 212 4.75 -6.43 -19.98
N PRO A 213 4.61 -7.28 -21.02
CA PRO A 213 3.34 -7.65 -21.61
C PRO A 213 2.43 -8.44 -20.68
#